data_a60ae9c9118a67d1a409c1dfab6ba079
#
_entry.id   a60ae9c9118a67d1a409c1dfab6ba079
#
_cell.length_a   1.000
_cell.length_b   1.000
_cell.length_c   1.000
_cell.angle_alpha   90.00
_cell.angle_beta   90.00
_cell.angle_gamma   90.00
#
_symmetry.space_group_name_H-M   'P 1'
#
loop_
_entity.id
_entity.type
_entity.pdbx_description
1 polymer ?
#
loop_
_entity_poly.entity_id
_entity_poly.type
_entity_poly.pdbx_seq_one_letter_code
_entity_poly.pdbx_strand_id
1 'polypeptide(L)'
;YLVIGANGVFVIETKGRHKRNKDKKNGGKDHELTFKDGKLFFPSWVETKPLEQAVRQAKWVGEWLSKSSGLEVSPMPVLVFPGWYINRDSKPPFPILNHRQLVKTIPTFRSQILNHEQIGQIVFQVGQKCLSISF
;
A
#
# COMPACT_ATOMS: atom_id res chain seq x y z
N TYR A 1 6.12 0.43 4.98
CA TYR A 1 7.19 0.11 4.02
C TYR A 1 7.23 1.08 2.87
N LEU A 2 8.44 1.42 2.45
CA LEU A 2 8.67 2.17 1.22
C LEU A 2 9.37 1.28 0.20
N VAL A 3 8.88 1.33 -1.03
CA VAL A 3 9.57 0.74 -2.18
C VAL A 3 9.91 1.88 -3.12
N ILE A 4 11.16 2.00 -3.49
CA ILE A 4 11.69 3.07 -4.31
C ILE A 4 12.41 2.47 -5.51
N GLY A 5 12.02 2.88 -6.70
CA GLY A 5 12.62 2.38 -7.93
C GLY A 5 12.39 3.31 -9.10
N ALA A 6 12.80 2.87 -10.29
CA ALA A 6 12.64 3.65 -11.51
C ALA A 6 11.15 3.93 -11.84
N ASN A 7 10.24 3.11 -11.32
CA ASN A 7 8.79 3.26 -11.50
C ASN A 7 8.14 4.12 -10.41
N GLY A 8 8.92 4.66 -9.48
CA GLY A 8 8.45 5.61 -8.50
C GLY A 8 8.62 5.18 -7.06
N VAL A 9 7.79 5.76 -6.20
CA VAL A 9 7.77 5.50 -4.76
C VAL A 9 6.43 4.89 -4.40
N PHE A 10 6.47 3.80 -3.62
CA PHE A 10 5.27 3.09 -3.18
C PHE A 10 5.27 3.03 -1.65
N VAL A 11 4.16 3.43 -1.06
CA VAL A 11 3.96 3.35 0.39
C VAL A 11 3.06 2.15 0.66
N ILE A 12 3.66 1.10 1.22
CA ILE A 12 2.97 -0.17 1.43
C ILE A 12 2.50 -0.26 2.87
N GLU A 13 1.20 -0.42 3.05
CA GLU A 13 0.60 -0.70 4.35
C GLU A 13 0.07 -2.12 4.39
N THR A 14 0.52 -2.87 5.39
CA THR A 14 0.06 -4.23 5.64
C THR A 14 -0.95 -4.22 6.76
N LYS A 15 -2.13 -4.75 6.50
CA LYS A 15 -3.22 -4.82 7.48
C LYS A 15 -3.55 -6.27 7.80
N GLY A 16 -3.28 -6.66 9.04
CA GLY A 16 -3.72 -7.95 9.55
C GLY A 16 -5.21 -7.91 9.87
N ARG A 17 -5.93 -8.92 9.44
CA ARG A 17 -7.35 -9.10 9.78
C ARG A 17 -7.60 -10.55 10.09
N HIS A 18 -8.22 -10.81 11.23
CA HIS A 18 -8.56 -12.17 11.63
C HIS A 18 -9.86 -12.59 10.99
N LYS A 19 -9.90 -13.81 10.50
CA LYS A 19 -11.11 -14.43 9.99
C LYS A 19 -11.98 -14.81 11.20
N ARG A 20 -13.27 -14.45 11.14
CA ARG A 20 -14.20 -14.75 12.22
C ARG A 20 -14.59 -16.23 12.20
N ASN A 21 -14.77 -16.83 13.37
CA ASN A 21 -15.12 -18.25 13.49
C ASN A 21 -16.40 -18.61 12.72
N LYS A 22 -17.42 -17.76 12.78
CA LYS A 22 -18.65 -18.00 12.03
C LYS A 22 -18.45 -18.06 10.52
N ASP A 23 -17.50 -17.28 10.01
CA ASP A 23 -17.19 -17.26 8.58
C ASP A 23 -16.45 -18.52 8.18
N LYS A 24 -15.56 -19.00 9.04
CA LYS A 24 -14.85 -20.27 8.81
C LYS A 24 -15.82 -21.46 8.77
N LYS A 25 -16.89 -21.41 9.54
CA LYS A 25 -17.92 -22.46 9.56
C LYS A 25 -18.81 -22.43 8.32
N ASN A 26 -18.90 -21.30 7.64
CA ASN A 26 -19.73 -21.12 6.47
C ASN A 26 -19.06 -21.52 5.16
N GLY A 27 -17.86 -22.11 5.22
CA GLY A 27 -17.19 -22.70 4.08
C GLY A 27 -16.23 -21.78 3.35
N GLY A 28 -16.10 -21.99 2.04
CA GLY A 28 -14.99 -21.47 1.25
C GLY A 28 -14.89 -19.97 1.03
N LYS A 29 -15.81 -19.15 1.56
CA LYS A 29 -15.77 -17.69 1.39
C LYS A 29 -15.21 -16.94 2.61
N ASP A 30 -14.78 -17.66 3.62
CA ASP A 30 -14.25 -17.07 4.85
C ASP A 30 -12.94 -16.30 4.66
N HIS A 31 -12.27 -16.50 3.53
CA HIS A 31 -10.98 -15.87 3.21
C HIS A 31 -11.06 -14.85 2.06
N GLU A 32 -12.27 -14.51 1.61
CA GLU A 32 -12.46 -13.57 0.52
C GLU A 32 -12.74 -12.15 1.02
N LEU A 33 -12.00 -11.20 0.44
CA LEU A 33 -12.18 -9.77 0.64
C LEU A 33 -12.53 -9.16 -0.70
N THR A 34 -13.61 -8.39 -0.77
CA THR A 34 -14.07 -7.77 -2.02
C THR A 34 -13.98 -6.25 -1.92
N PHE A 35 -13.29 -5.63 -2.88
CA PHE A 35 -13.37 -4.19 -3.08
C PHE A 35 -14.51 -3.88 -4.05
N LYS A 36 -15.42 -3.03 -3.60
CA LYS A 36 -16.53 -2.57 -4.42
C LYS A 36 -17.00 -1.20 -3.97
N ASP A 37 -17.14 -0.27 -4.91
CA ASP A 37 -17.70 1.07 -4.67
C ASP A 37 -17.06 1.80 -3.50
N GLY A 38 -15.73 1.77 -3.42
CA GLY A 38 -14.96 2.47 -2.40
C GLY A 38 -14.96 1.82 -1.03
N LYS A 39 -15.41 0.59 -0.92
CA LYS A 39 -15.50 -0.14 0.35
C LYS A 39 -14.85 -1.50 0.28
N LEU A 40 -14.37 -1.97 1.43
CA LEU A 40 -13.80 -3.30 1.61
C LEU A 40 -14.82 -4.19 2.31
N PHE A 41 -15.32 -5.19 1.59
CA PHE A 41 -16.30 -6.13 2.10
C PHE A 41 -15.60 -7.43 2.52
N PHE A 42 -15.56 -7.64 3.83
CA PHE A 42 -15.14 -8.92 4.40
C PHE A 42 -16.38 -9.82 4.53
N PRO A 43 -16.23 -11.11 4.86
CA PRO A 43 -17.39 -12.02 4.86
C PRO A 43 -18.56 -11.56 5.73
N SER A 44 -18.29 -10.90 6.86
CA SER A 44 -19.35 -10.49 7.80
C SER A 44 -19.21 -9.04 8.30
N TRP A 45 -18.33 -8.23 7.68
CA TRP A 45 -18.21 -6.80 8.06
C TRP A 45 -17.67 -5.99 6.88
N VAL A 46 -17.71 -4.66 6.99
CA VAL A 46 -17.27 -3.72 5.97
C VAL A 46 -16.31 -2.71 6.59
N GLU A 47 -15.25 -2.35 5.87
CA GLU A 47 -14.30 -1.34 6.30
C GLU A 47 -14.04 -0.31 5.19
N THR A 48 -13.81 0.94 5.58
CA THR A 48 -13.37 2.01 4.68
C THR A 48 -12.10 2.69 5.20
N LYS A 49 -11.84 2.65 6.51
CA LYS A 49 -10.70 3.33 7.14
C LYS A 49 -9.34 2.95 6.56
N PRO A 50 -9.05 1.68 6.25
CA PRO A 50 -7.76 1.33 5.67
C PRO A 50 -7.46 2.06 4.37
N LEU A 51 -8.48 2.32 3.54
CA LEU A 51 -8.33 3.06 2.29
C LEU A 51 -7.94 4.51 2.56
N GLU A 52 -8.62 5.16 3.50
CA GLU A 52 -8.33 6.54 3.88
C GLU A 52 -6.96 6.69 4.51
N GLN A 53 -6.58 5.75 5.37
CA GLN A 53 -5.27 5.73 6.02
C GLN A 53 -4.14 5.60 5.01
N ALA A 54 -4.30 4.72 4.02
CA ALA A 54 -3.30 4.51 2.98
C ALA A 54 -3.06 5.79 2.18
N VAL A 55 -4.12 6.49 1.81
CA VAL A 55 -4.02 7.75 1.07
C VAL A 55 -3.33 8.83 1.91
N ARG A 56 -3.71 8.97 3.17
CA ARG A 56 -3.08 9.96 4.06
C ARG A 56 -1.60 9.68 4.27
N GLN A 57 -1.25 8.42 4.47
CA GLN A 57 0.15 8.02 4.68
C GLN A 57 0.99 8.31 3.45
N ALA A 58 0.49 7.97 2.27
CA ALA A 58 1.19 8.26 1.03
C ALA A 58 1.38 9.75 0.81
N LYS A 59 0.36 10.55 1.10
CA LYS A 59 0.42 12.01 1.00
C LYS A 59 1.46 12.59 1.95
N TRP A 60 1.46 12.13 3.20
CA TRP A 60 2.44 12.58 4.20
C TRP A 60 3.87 12.26 3.76
N VAL A 61 4.11 11.04 3.30
CA VAL A 61 5.43 10.62 2.82
C VAL A 61 5.85 11.48 1.61
N GLY A 62 4.91 11.73 0.68
CA GLY A 62 5.17 12.54 -0.49
C GLY A 62 5.57 13.98 -0.14
N GLU A 63 4.85 14.60 0.78
CA GLU A 63 5.16 15.96 1.24
C GLU A 63 6.53 16.02 1.92
N TRP A 64 6.80 15.06 2.79
CA TRP A 64 8.08 14.98 3.48
C TRP A 64 9.24 14.76 2.51
N LEU A 65 9.12 13.80 1.60
CA LEU A 65 10.19 13.52 0.63
C LEU A 65 10.38 14.66 -0.36
N SER A 66 9.31 15.33 -0.77
CA SER A 66 9.42 16.48 -1.67
C SER A 66 10.18 17.62 -1.01
N LYS A 67 9.89 17.91 0.25
CA LYS A 67 10.59 18.97 1.00
C LYS A 67 12.05 18.61 1.25
N SER A 68 12.32 17.37 1.65
CA SER A 68 13.68 16.98 2.05
C SER A 68 14.61 16.77 0.86
N SER A 69 14.10 16.28 -0.27
CA SER A 69 14.91 16.01 -1.45
C SER A 69 14.97 17.17 -2.46
N GLY A 70 14.02 18.10 -2.38
CA GLY A 70 13.85 19.14 -3.38
C GLY A 70 13.22 18.65 -4.68
N LEU A 71 12.81 17.39 -4.75
CA LEU A 71 12.15 16.79 -5.91
C LEU A 71 10.64 16.76 -5.67
N GLU A 72 9.89 16.71 -6.77
CA GLU A 72 8.45 16.45 -6.67
C GLU A 72 8.26 14.93 -6.54
N VAL A 73 7.80 14.48 -5.37
CA VAL A 73 7.61 13.06 -5.07
C VAL A 73 6.12 12.79 -4.84
N SER A 74 5.58 11.87 -5.64
CA SER A 74 4.16 11.48 -5.60
C SER A 74 4.04 9.97 -5.38
N PRO A 75 4.10 9.52 -4.11
CA PRO A 75 4.02 8.09 -3.82
C PRO A 75 2.64 7.51 -4.12
N MET A 76 2.64 6.25 -4.53
CA MET A 76 1.41 5.47 -4.69
C MET A 76 1.17 4.66 -3.42
N PRO A 77 -0.02 4.77 -2.80
CA PRO A 77 -0.35 3.88 -1.69
C PRO A 77 -0.61 2.46 -2.20
N VAL A 78 -0.27 1.48 -1.39
CA VAL A 78 -0.54 0.06 -1.66
C VAL A 78 -1.02 -0.57 -0.36
N LEU A 79 -2.19 -1.21 -0.41
CA LEU A 79 -2.74 -1.96 0.72
C LEU A 79 -2.50 -3.45 0.52
N VAL A 80 -2.00 -4.11 1.57
CA VAL A 80 -1.75 -5.54 1.55
C VAL A 80 -2.53 -6.21 2.69
N PHE A 81 -3.31 -7.21 2.34
CA PHE A 81 -4.05 -8.04 3.30
C PHE A 81 -3.54 -9.47 3.22
N PRO A 82 -2.54 -9.84 4.05
CA PRO A 82 -2.00 -11.20 4.02
C PRO A 82 -3.06 -12.23 4.37
N GLY A 83 -3.07 -13.34 3.63
CA GLY A 83 -3.98 -14.44 3.88
C GLY A 83 -5.39 -14.27 3.31
N TRP A 84 -5.66 -13.16 2.64
CA TRP A 84 -6.96 -12.91 2.03
C TRP A 84 -6.90 -13.06 0.52
N TYR A 85 -7.96 -13.61 -0.05
CA TYR A 85 -8.19 -13.61 -1.50
C TYR A 85 -8.91 -12.32 -1.87
N ILE A 86 -8.34 -11.55 -2.79
CA ILE A 86 -8.85 -10.23 -3.12
C ILE A 86 -9.70 -10.28 -4.38
N ASN A 87 -10.98 -9.94 -4.25
CA ASN A 87 -11.89 -9.74 -5.37
C ASN A 87 -12.05 -8.25 -5.63
N ARG A 88 -12.08 -7.85 -6.90
CA ARG A 88 -12.25 -6.46 -7.32
C ARG A 88 -13.47 -6.37 -8.20
N ASP A 89 -14.61 -6.02 -7.61
CA ASP A 89 -15.87 -5.84 -8.36
C ASP A 89 -15.94 -4.47 -9.02
N SER A 90 -15.12 -3.52 -8.54
CA SER A 90 -14.88 -2.25 -9.20
C SER A 90 -13.39 -1.95 -9.15
N LYS A 91 -12.94 -0.96 -9.95
CA LYS A 91 -11.51 -0.63 -10.01
C LYS A 91 -11.09 0.15 -8.76
N PRO A 92 -10.13 -0.37 -7.97
CA PRO A 92 -9.61 0.38 -6.83
C PRO A 92 -8.81 1.61 -7.29
N PRO A 93 -8.78 2.67 -6.47
CA PRO A 93 -7.99 3.87 -6.79
C PRO A 93 -6.48 3.65 -6.69
N PHE A 94 -6.06 2.60 -6.01
CA PHE A 94 -4.66 2.16 -5.88
C PHE A 94 -4.64 0.65 -5.62
N PRO A 95 -3.47 0.00 -5.72
CA PRO A 95 -3.41 -1.46 -5.57
C PRO A 95 -3.86 -1.96 -4.20
N ILE A 96 -4.76 -2.95 -4.20
CA ILE A 96 -5.18 -3.70 -3.02
C ILE A 96 -4.81 -5.15 -3.30
N LEU A 97 -3.87 -5.69 -2.54
CA LEU A 97 -3.20 -6.94 -2.85
C LEU A 97 -3.13 -7.85 -1.64
N ASN A 98 -2.92 -9.14 -1.88
CA ASN A 98 -2.41 -10.01 -0.82
C ASN A 98 -0.88 -10.06 -0.91
N HIS A 99 -0.23 -10.67 0.09
CA HIS A 99 1.24 -10.70 0.15
C HIS A 99 1.89 -11.45 -1.04
N ARG A 100 1.18 -12.41 -1.64
CA ARG A 100 1.72 -13.17 -2.79
C ARG A 100 1.74 -12.35 -4.06
N GLN A 101 0.79 -11.41 -4.19
CA GLN A 101 0.69 -10.56 -5.37
C GLN A 101 1.68 -9.39 -5.34
N LEU A 102 2.13 -9.01 -4.15
CA LEU A 102 2.93 -7.80 -3.97
C LEU A 102 4.18 -7.78 -4.84
N VAL A 103 5.00 -8.83 -4.77
CA VAL A 103 6.28 -8.89 -5.51
C VAL A 103 6.08 -8.87 -7.02
N LYS A 104 5.05 -9.54 -7.50
CA LYS A 104 4.76 -9.61 -8.94
C LYS A 104 4.13 -8.34 -9.48
N THR A 105 3.36 -7.65 -8.64
CA THR A 105 2.48 -6.57 -9.09
C THR A 105 3.16 -5.21 -9.02
N ILE A 106 3.96 -4.94 -7.99
CA ILE A 106 4.62 -3.64 -7.83
C ILE A 106 5.43 -3.23 -9.07
N PRO A 107 6.23 -4.10 -9.70
CA PRO A 107 6.97 -3.72 -10.91
C PRO A 107 6.09 -3.30 -12.09
N THR A 108 4.81 -3.67 -12.09
CA THR A 108 3.86 -3.33 -13.15
C THR A 108 3.18 -1.99 -12.94
N PHE A 109 3.28 -1.41 -11.74
CA PHE A 109 2.71 -0.11 -11.44
C PHE A 109 3.74 0.99 -11.57
N ARG A 110 3.26 2.21 -11.79
CA ARG A 110 4.11 3.39 -11.88
C ARG A 110 3.45 4.55 -11.15
N SER A 111 4.13 5.08 -10.12
CA SER A 111 3.70 6.31 -9.48
C SER A 111 4.29 7.53 -10.20
N GLN A 112 5.54 7.42 -10.63
CA GLN A 112 6.26 8.43 -11.40
C GLN A 112 7.53 7.81 -11.98
N ILE A 113 8.16 8.49 -12.94
CA ILE A 113 9.42 8.03 -13.49
C ILE A 113 10.56 8.72 -12.72
N LEU A 114 11.47 7.91 -12.17
CA LEU A 114 12.65 8.38 -11.46
C LEU A 114 13.91 7.91 -12.16
N ASN A 115 14.87 8.81 -12.34
CA ASN A 115 16.19 8.43 -12.81
C ASN A 115 17.06 7.97 -11.63
N HIS A 116 18.24 7.46 -11.95
CA HIS A 116 19.15 6.89 -10.97
C HIS A 116 19.58 7.90 -9.89
N GLU A 117 19.84 9.14 -10.28
CA GLU A 117 20.22 10.21 -9.36
C GLU A 117 19.08 10.56 -8.41
N GLN A 118 17.86 10.68 -8.93
CA GLN A 118 16.67 10.98 -8.13
C GLN A 118 16.39 9.88 -7.12
N ILE A 119 16.53 8.62 -7.53
CA ILE A 119 16.40 7.48 -6.62
C ILE A 119 17.40 7.60 -5.49
N GLY A 120 18.66 7.91 -5.81
CA GLY A 120 19.71 8.08 -4.82
C GLY A 120 19.41 9.18 -3.81
N GLN A 121 18.89 10.32 -4.27
CA GLN A 121 18.52 11.43 -3.40
C GLN A 121 17.38 11.05 -2.44
N ILE A 122 16.37 10.35 -2.94
CA ILE A 122 15.23 9.91 -2.12
C ILE A 122 15.71 8.88 -1.09
N VAL A 123 16.49 7.90 -1.51
CA VAL A 123 17.03 6.86 -0.61
C VAL A 123 17.89 7.48 0.48
N PHE A 124 18.70 8.48 0.14
CA PHE A 124 19.50 9.21 1.11
C PHE A 124 18.63 9.86 2.19
N GLN A 125 17.54 10.53 1.80
CA GLN A 125 16.66 11.19 2.75
C GLN A 125 15.93 10.20 3.66
N VAL A 126 15.51 9.05 3.12
CA VAL A 126 14.93 7.98 3.92
C VAL A 126 15.93 7.48 4.96
N GLY A 127 17.19 7.27 4.55
CA GLY A 127 18.26 6.85 5.45
C GLY A 127 18.50 7.85 6.57
N GLN A 128 18.52 9.15 6.25
CA GLN A 128 18.70 10.22 7.24
C GLN A 128 17.54 10.24 8.25
N LYS A 129 16.32 10.04 7.80
CA LYS A 129 15.15 9.97 8.68
C LYS A 129 15.26 8.81 9.67
N CYS A 130 15.68 7.65 9.19
CA CYS A 130 15.90 6.49 10.05
C CYS A 130 16.96 6.75 11.09
N LEU A 131 18.07 7.39 10.71
CA LEU A 131 19.15 7.74 11.65
C LEU A 131 18.68 8.76 12.70
N SER A 132 17.81 9.70 12.32
CA SER A 132 17.33 10.73 13.24
C SER A 132 16.41 10.16 14.34
N ILE A 133 15.84 8.98 14.14
CA ILE A 133 14.99 8.33 15.14
C ILE A 133 15.71 7.17 15.84
N SER A 134 16.97 6.94 15.52
CA SER A 134 17.82 5.97 16.19
C SER A 134 18.45 6.59 17.43
N PHE A 135 18.58 5.85 18.46
CA PHE A 135 19.15 6.37 19.72
C PHE A 135 20.06 5.42 20.41
#